data_dbb4fee3eed70e5c976c150f8492e4f7
#
_entry.id   dbb4fee3eed70e5c976c150f8492e4f7
#
_cell.length_a   1.000
_cell.length_b   1.000
_cell.length_c   1.000
_cell.angle_alpha   90.00
_cell.angle_beta   90.00
_cell.angle_gamma   90.00
#
_symmetry.space_group_name_H-M   'P 1'
#
loop_
_entity.id
_entity.type
_entity.pdbx_description
1 polymer ?
#
loop_
_entity_poly.entity_id
_entity_poly.type
_entity_poly.pdbx_seq_one_letter_code
_entity_poly.pdbx_strand_id
1 'polypeptide(L)'
;MHALQVLTAIFEGYDRLIQPAEQCALSAAEQECFFAFVDRQSHDLLLYESAGKVDKRGGGPLVRRAAAGGAGGAGGAPPRVGVWQLLLLEGAMPFRSARRNSRVPKLLPHRLFPEARHALWLDSKLELHMPPSALVTRLLGGGVVFAALRNFRRDHIQEERDWIWRHKCEQKVERCDALIRQWSAYADEQEAPAWEARTAAIEGCLLLQDLRAPLANLIFCSWWNEYVRYGERDQISLAYVLLRMGLAAGGANASAALRLIPRTMHYLTKPSARALQIVQKVGHRPGTRRIH
;
A
#
# COMPACT_ATOMS: atom_id res chain seq x y z
N MET A 1 11.20 -19.79 7.17
CA MET A 1 10.63 -18.61 6.50
C MET A 1 9.19 -18.41 6.97
N HIS A 2 8.80 -17.21 7.38
CA HIS A 2 7.47 -16.98 7.98
C HIS A 2 6.38 -17.10 6.92
N ALA A 3 5.25 -17.71 7.29
CA ALA A 3 4.12 -17.92 6.38
C ALA A 3 3.40 -16.60 5.97
N LEU A 4 3.59 -15.53 6.73
CA LEU A 4 3.00 -14.21 6.52
C LEU A 4 4.10 -13.14 6.47
N GLN A 5 3.99 -12.19 5.55
CA GLN A 5 4.85 -11.01 5.45
C GLN A 5 4.02 -9.73 5.53
N VAL A 6 4.45 -8.77 6.34
CA VAL A 6 3.87 -7.43 6.44
C VAL A 6 4.80 -6.46 5.74
N LEU A 7 4.30 -5.76 4.74
CA LEU A 7 5.09 -4.99 3.79
C LEU A 7 4.69 -3.53 3.78
N THR A 8 5.67 -2.65 3.74
CA THR A 8 5.50 -1.23 3.43
C THR A 8 6.65 -0.73 2.56
N ALA A 9 6.54 0.50 2.04
CA ALA A 9 7.64 1.15 1.34
C ALA A 9 7.67 2.66 1.61
N ILE A 10 8.87 3.20 1.78
CA ILE A 10 9.12 4.62 1.98
C ILE A 10 10.29 5.04 1.10
N PHE A 11 10.07 6.00 0.21
CA PHE A 11 11.07 6.55 -0.69
C PHE A 11 11.12 8.07 -0.55
N GLU A 12 12.29 8.67 -0.79
CA GLU A 12 12.53 10.12 -0.72
C GLU A 12 12.20 10.73 0.65
N GLY A 13 12.23 9.92 1.71
CA GLY A 13 11.93 10.35 3.08
C GLY A 13 10.49 10.86 3.27
N TYR A 14 9.57 10.48 2.38
CA TYR A 14 8.22 11.03 2.30
C TYR A 14 7.38 10.76 3.55
N ASP A 15 7.49 9.59 4.14
CA ASP A 15 6.69 9.17 5.29
C ASP A 15 7.55 8.80 6.51
N ARG A 16 6.88 8.68 7.66
CA ARG A 16 7.40 8.02 8.85
C ARG A 16 7.05 6.54 8.81
N LEU A 17 7.82 5.76 9.53
CA LEU A 17 7.55 4.33 9.72
C LEU A 17 6.76 4.16 11.03
N ILE A 18 5.43 4.03 10.89
CA ILE A 18 4.54 3.89 12.04
C ILE A 18 4.66 2.47 12.59
N GLN A 19 4.78 2.36 13.90
CA GLN A 19 4.79 1.08 14.60
C GLN A 19 3.36 0.55 14.77
N PRO A 20 3.15 -0.77 14.87
CA PRO A 20 1.89 -1.31 15.32
C PRO A 20 1.51 -0.75 16.70
N ALA A 21 0.22 -0.56 16.94
CA ALA A 21 -0.28 -0.12 18.23
C ALA A 21 0.09 -1.14 19.34
N GLU A 22 0.31 -0.68 20.55
CA GLU A 22 0.66 -1.54 21.68
C GLU A 22 -0.35 -2.68 21.90
N GLN A 23 -1.64 -2.38 21.76
CA GLN A 23 -2.72 -3.36 21.85
C GLN A 23 -2.73 -4.40 20.70
N CYS A 24 -1.91 -4.22 19.67
CA CYS A 24 -1.77 -5.19 18.59
C CYS A 24 -1.19 -6.53 19.10
N ALA A 25 -0.46 -6.50 20.22
CA ALA A 25 0.03 -7.69 20.93
C ALA A 25 0.71 -8.73 20.02
N LEU A 26 1.70 -8.28 19.24
CA LEU A 26 2.44 -9.13 18.29
C LEU A 26 3.21 -10.23 19.03
N SER A 27 3.07 -11.47 18.57
CA SER A 27 3.96 -12.57 18.98
C SER A 27 5.38 -12.33 18.48
N ALA A 28 6.38 -12.98 19.08
CA ALA A 28 7.78 -12.90 18.65
C ALA A 28 7.93 -13.28 17.17
N ALA A 29 7.22 -14.30 16.70
CA ALA A 29 7.23 -14.72 15.30
C ALA A 29 6.64 -13.65 14.36
N GLU A 30 5.60 -12.94 14.78
CA GLU A 30 5.00 -11.86 13.98
C GLU A 30 5.91 -10.64 13.89
N GLN A 31 6.68 -10.32 14.94
CA GLN A 31 7.64 -9.22 14.92
C GLN A 31 8.76 -9.42 13.87
N GLU A 32 9.06 -10.66 13.48
CA GLU A 32 10.02 -10.99 12.44
C GLU A 32 9.46 -10.88 11.02
N CYS A 33 8.17 -10.59 10.86
CA CYS A 33 7.48 -10.58 9.57
C CYS A 33 7.35 -9.19 8.92
N PHE A 34 7.84 -8.13 9.56
CA PHE A 34 7.66 -6.75 9.12
C PHE A 34 8.85 -6.26 8.29
N PHE A 35 8.59 -5.87 7.03
CA PHE A 35 9.60 -5.40 6.09
C PHE A 35 9.23 -4.04 5.50
N ALA A 36 10.16 -3.09 5.59
CA ALA A 36 10.04 -1.77 4.98
C ALA A 36 11.05 -1.64 3.83
N PHE A 37 10.57 -1.55 2.61
CA PHE A 37 11.41 -1.25 1.43
C PHE A 37 11.73 0.23 1.41
N VAL A 38 13.02 0.58 1.37
CA VAL A 38 13.48 1.95 1.49
C VAL A 38 14.57 2.25 0.46
N ASP A 39 14.62 3.49 -0.03
CA ASP A 39 15.79 4.02 -0.70
C ASP A 39 16.85 4.50 0.31
N ARG A 40 18.05 4.85 -0.15
CA ARG A 40 19.15 5.31 0.70
C ARG A 40 18.75 6.51 1.56
N GLN A 41 18.05 7.49 0.99
CA GLN A 41 17.59 8.67 1.72
C GLN A 41 16.64 8.31 2.87
N SER A 42 15.65 7.49 2.61
CA SER A 42 14.67 7.04 3.61
C SER A 42 15.32 6.16 4.68
N HIS A 43 16.22 5.26 4.28
CA HIS A 43 16.98 4.39 5.17
C HIS A 43 17.74 5.20 6.20
N ASP A 44 18.59 6.13 5.75
CA ASP A 44 19.45 6.92 6.62
C ASP A 44 18.64 7.84 7.55
N LEU A 45 17.53 8.40 7.02
CA LEU A 45 16.61 9.22 7.79
C LEU A 45 15.90 8.45 8.91
N LEU A 46 15.40 7.24 8.60
CA LEU A 46 14.70 6.40 9.57
C LEU A 46 15.63 5.93 10.69
N LEU A 47 16.88 5.57 10.37
CA LEU A 47 17.88 5.20 11.36
C LEU A 47 18.29 6.41 12.22
N TYR A 48 18.43 7.58 11.63
CA TYR A 48 18.74 8.82 12.36
C TYR A 48 17.64 9.16 13.37
N GLU A 49 16.37 9.10 12.95
CA GLU A 49 15.23 9.36 13.83
C GLU A 49 15.10 8.32 14.94
N SER A 50 15.32 7.04 14.64
CA SER A 50 15.23 5.96 15.62
C SER A 50 16.29 6.06 16.72
N ALA A 51 17.45 6.67 16.42
CA ALA A 51 18.52 6.95 17.39
C ALA A 51 18.21 8.16 18.32
N GLY A 52 16.99 8.71 18.30
CA GLY A 52 16.59 9.85 19.12
C GLY A 52 17.18 11.20 18.69
N LYS A 53 17.84 11.25 17.53
CA LYS A 53 18.42 12.47 16.96
C LYS A 53 17.37 13.23 16.15
N VAL A 54 16.34 13.75 16.83
CA VAL A 54 15.33 14.58 16.19
C VAL A 54 15.90 15.97 15.95
N ASP A 55 15.97 16.41 14.70
CA ASP A 55 16.26 17.81 14.39
C ASP A 55 15.07 18.68 14.84
N LYS A 56 15.26 19.41 15.95
CA LYS A 56 14.25 20.32 16.51
C LYS A 56 14.04 21.58 15.67
N ARG A 57 14.80 21.76 14.61
CA ARG A 57 14.68 22.89 13.69
C ARG A 57 13.90 22.42 12.45
N GLY A 58 12.71 22.93 12.27
CA GLY A 58 11.81 22.67 11.12
C GLY A 58 12.35 23.12 9.75
N GLY A 59 13.63 22.99 9.52
CA GLY A 59 14.30 23.14 8.23
C GLY A 59 14.41 21.77 7.58
N GLY A 60 14.07 21.71 6.29
CA GLY A 60 14.15 20.49 5.48
C GLY A 60 15.50 19.77 5.61
N PRO A 61 15.56 18.49 5.28
CA PRO A 61 16.70 17.64 5.56
C PRO A 61 17.97 18.18 4.87
N LEU A 62 18.81 18.85 5.65
CA LEU A 62 20.21 18.98 5.32
C LEU A 62 20.81 17.58 5.47
N VAL A 63 20.85 16.86 4.36
CA VAL A 63 21.63 15.62 4.25
C VAL A 63 23.09 16.02 4.42
N ARG A 64 23.55 16.16 5.65
CA ARG A 64 24.98 16.00 5.94
C ARG A 64 25.27 14.53 5.65
N ARG A 65 26.08 14.27 4.63
CA ARG A 65 26.71 12.98 4.38
C ARG A 65 27.11 12.43 5.75
N ALA A 66 26.35 11.49 6.26
CA ALA A 66 26.82 10.64 7.32
C ALA A 66 28.06 9.97 6.75
N ALA A 67 29.17 10.09 7.47
CA ALA A 67 30.42 9.47 7.11
C ALA A 67 30.15 8.01 6.76
N ALA A 68 30.70 7.56 5.64
CA ALA A 68 30.65 6.18 5.18
C ALA A 68 31.20 5.27 6.27
N GLY A 69 30.31 4.83 7.14
CA GLY A 69 30.57 3.88 8.22
C GLY A 69 29.89 2.57 7.85
N GLY A 70 30.69 1.65 7.34
CA GLY A 70 30.35 0.23 7.23
C GLY A 70 29.47 -0.11 6.03
N ALA A 71 30.09 -0.43 4.89
CA ALA A 71 29.50 -1.38 3.95
C ALA A 71 29.02 -2.58 4.75
N GLY A 72 27.71 -2.84 4.81
CA GLY A 72 27.15 -4.05 5.39
C GLY A 72 27.81 -5.24 4.69
N GLY A 73 28.67 -5.96 5.41
CA GLY A 73 29.26 -7.18 4.92
C GLY A 73 28.15 -8.15 4.53
N ALA A 74 28.34 -8.84 3.43
CA ALA A 74 27.45 -9.90 2.98
C ALA A 74 27.20 -10.90 4.13
N GLY A 75 25.98 -10.88 4.73
CA GLY A 75 25.58 -11.82 5.76
C GLY A 75 25.02 -11.24 7.07
N GLY A 76 25.00 -9.92 7.27
CA GLY A 76 24.38 -9.30 8.45
C GLY A 76 22.86 -9.21 8.35
N ALA A 77 22.15 -9.36 9.48
CA ALA A 77 20.70 -9.10 9.52
C ALA A 77 20.42 -7.64 9.13
N PRO A 78 19.31 -7.37 8.41
CA PRO A 78 18.93 -6.01 8.02
C PRO A 78 18.71 -5.14 9.27
N PRO A 79 19.08 -3.84 9.23
CA PRO A 79 18.83 -2.92 10.32
C PRO A 79 17.35 -2.79 10.60
N ARG A 80 17.01 -2.48 11.86
CA ARG A 80 15.63 -2.39 12.31
C ARG A 80 15.27 -1.03 12.86
N VAL A 81 14.01 -0.63 12.66
CA VAL A 81 13.35 0.49 13.32
C VAL A 81 12.07 -0.03 13.97
N GLY A 82 12.08 -0.22 15.28
CA GLY A 82 11.01 -0.94 15.97
C GLY A 82 10.88 -2.38 15.45
N VAL A 83 9.68 -2.79 15.05
CA VAL A 83 9.45 -4.13 14.48
C VAL A 83 9.86 -4.24 13.01
N TRP A 84 10.08 -3.13 12.32
CA TRP A 84 10.35 -3.12 10.88
C TRP A 84 11.82 -3.40 10.55
N GLN A 85 12.05 -4.40 9.74
CA GLN A 85 13.32 -4.68 9.09
C GLN A 85 13.46 -3.79 7.85
N LEU A 86 14.52 -2.99 7.75
CA LEU A 86 14.74 -2.09 6.62
C LEU A 86 15.41 -2.84 5.47
N LEU A 87 14.71 -3.00 4.35
CA LEU A 87 15.24 -3.56 3.11
C LEU A 87 15.69 -2.40 2.21
N LEU A 88 16.99 -2.10 2.24
CA LEU A 88 17.57 -1.06 1.42
C LEU A 88 17.63 -1.50 -0.04
N LEU A 89 16.97 -0.75 -0.91
CA LEU A 89 17.04 -0.93 -2.35
C LEU A 89 18.15 -0.05 -2.92
N GLU A 90 19.22 -0.68 -3.39
CA GLU A 90 20.36 -0.03 -4.04
C GLU A 90 20.35 -0.28 -5.55
N GLY A 91 21.00 0.63 -6.29
CA GLY A 91 21.11 0.52 -7.74
C GLY A 91 20.01 1.23 -8.52
N ALA A 92 19.86 0.84 -9.78
CA ALA A 92 18.90 1.47 -10.69
C ALA A 92 17.47 1.03 -10.35
N MET A 93 16.64 1.99 -9.93
CA MET A 93 15.22 1.76 -9.73
C MET A 93 14.48 1.62 -11.07
N PRO A 94 13.46 0.77 -11.17
CA PRO A 94 12.71 0.55 -12.42
C PRO A 94 12.01 1.80 -12.93
N PHE A 95 11.70 2.75 -12.05
CA PHE A 95 11.04 3.99 -12.42
C PHE A 95 11.79 5.21 -11.86
N ARG A 96 11.69 6.35 -12.55
CA ARG A 96 12.19 7.64 -12.07
C ARG A 96 11.37 8.17 -10.86
N SER A 97 10.11 7.78 -10.76
CA SER A 97 9.19 8.21 -9.71
C SER A 97 9.31 7.30 -8.48
N ALA A 98 9.65 7.86 -7.33
CA ALA A 98 9.64 7.19 -6.04
C ALA A 98 8.28 6.55 -5.72
N ARG A 99 7.21 7.27 -6.04
CA ARG A 99 5.84 6.76 -5.91
C ARG A 99 5.61 5.50 -6.74
N ARG A 100 6.12 5.44 -7.96
CA ARG A 100 6.02 4.24 -8.81
C ARG A 100 6.87 3.09 -8.27
N ASN A 101 8.05 3.38 -7.77
CA ASN A 101 8.92 2.38 -7.15
C ASN A 101 8.28 1.75 -5.91
N SER A 102 7.57 2.54 -5.08
CA SER A 102 6.87 2.02 -3.90
C SER A 102 5.74 1.02 -4.24
N ARG A 103 5.27 0.98 -5.49
CA ARG A 103 4.25 0.03 -5.94
C ARG A 103 4.82 -1.35 -6.29
N VAL A 104 6.12 -1.48 -6.50
CA VAL A 104 6.75 -2.78 -6.75
C VAL A 104 6.47 -3.76 -5.61
N PRO A 105 6.84 -3.49 -4.35
CA PRO A 105 6.54 -4.40 -3.25
C PRO A 105 5.05 -4.50 -2.92
N LYS A 106 4.27 -3.49 -3.24
CA LYS A 106 2.82 -3.50 -3.05
C LYS A 106 2.10 -4.46 -4.00
N LEU A 107 2.49 -4.47 -5.26
CA LEU A 107 1.79 -5.18 -6.33
C LEU A 107 2.43 -6.53 -6.69
N LEU A 108 3.69 -6.75 -6.33
CA LEU A 108 4.41 -7.97 -6.67
C LEU A 108 4.96 -8.73 -5.44
N PRO A 109 4.26 -8.78 -4.28
CA PRO A 109 4.79 -9.50 -3.12
C PRO A 109 4.97 -10.99 -3.38
N HIS A 110 4.14 -11.61 -4.22
CA HIS A 110 4.27 -13.01 -4.63
C HIS A 110 5.59 -13.31 -5.39
N ARG A 111 6.20 -12.30 -6.01
CA ARG A 111 7.52 -12.43 -6.67
C ARG A 111 8.67 -12.15 -5.72
N LEU A 112 8.47 -11.25 -4.75
CA LEU A 112 9.50 -10.88 -3.78
C LEU A 112 9.62 -11.90 -2.65
N PHE A 113 8.52 -12.55 -2.30
CA PHE A 113 8.45 -13.55 -1.22
C PHE A 113 7.77 -14.84 -1.71
N PRO A 114 8.41 -15.57 -2.64
CA PRO A 114 7.78 -16.75 -3.26
C PRO A 114 7.49 -17.87 -2.26
N GLU A 115 8.19 -17.90 -1.13
CA GLU A 115 7.98 -18.90 -0.07
C GLU A 115 6.91 -18.51 0.95
N ALA A 116 6.49 -17.26 0.98
CA ALA A 116 5.42 -16.83 1.87
C ALA A 116 4.06 -17.35 1.40
N ARG A 117 3.15 -17.54 2.36
CA ARG A 117 1.76 -17.87 2.05
C ARG A 117 0.87 -16.64 1.94
N HIS A 118 1.08 -15.66 2.81
CA HIS A 118 0.27 -14.46 2.85
C HIS A 118 1.13 -13.21 2.82
N ALA A 119 0.63 -12.14 2.22
CA ALA A 119 1.21 -10.81 2.32
C ALA A 119 0.15 -9.80 2.77
N LEU A 120 0.53 -8.98 3.73
CA LEU A 120 -0.22 -7.81 4.18
C LEU A 120 0.55 -6.56 3.77
N TRP A 121 0.04 -5.82 2.79
CA TRP A 121 0.51 -4.47 2.51
C TRP A 121 -0.12 -3.48 3.47
N LEU A 122 0.69 -2.62 4.05
CA LEU A 122 0.27 -1.56 4.95
C LEU A 122 0.99 -0.25 4.56
N ASP A 123 0.24 0.77 4.13
CA ASP A 123 0.86 2.08 3.91
C ASP A 123 1.52 2.57 5.21
N SER A 124 2.72 3.10 5.12
CA SER A 124 3.56 3.54 6.25
C SER A 124 2.91 4.53 7.22
N LYS A 125 1.89 5.25 6.77
CA LYS A 125 1.07 6.18 7.55
C LYS A 125 -0.01 5.52 8.41
N LEU A 126 -0.15 4.20 8.34
CA LEU A 126 -1.15 3.45 9.08
C LEU A 126 -0.54 2.79 10.31
N GLU A 127 -1.23 2.89 11.42
CA GLU A 127 -0.96 2.14 12.64
C GLU A 127 -1.84 0.89 12.66
N LEU A 128 -1.23 -0.27 12.81
CA LEU A 128 -1.94 -1.56 12.86
C LEU A 128 -2.42 -1.83 14.28
N HIS A 129 -3.71 -2.16 14.43
CA HIS A 129 -4.35 -2.38 15.74
C HIS A 129 -4.72 -3.85 16.01
N MET A 130 -4.56 -4.72 15.01
CA MET A 130 -4.85 -6.14 15.11
C MET A 130 -3.65 -6.96 14.62
N PRO A 131 -3.28 -8.06 15.29
CA PRO A 131 -2.22 -8.92 14.83
C PRO A 131 -2.43 -9.39 13.38
N PRO A 132 -1.36 -9.41 12.55
CA PRO A 132 -1.45 -9.82 11.15
C PRO A 132 -2.05 -11.24 10.96
N SER A 133 -1.73 -12.18 11.85
CA SER A 133 -2.30 -13.53 11.84
C SER A 133 -3.82 -13.54 12.08
N ALA A 134 -4.30 -12.69 12.98
CA ALA A 134 -5.73 -12.54 13.23
C ALA A 134 -6.46 -11.92 12.02
N LEU A 135 -5.80 -11.01 11.28
CA LEU A 135 -6.34 -10.48 10.03
C LEU A 135 -6.45 -11.57 8.96
N VAL A 136 -5.42 -12.41 8.81
CA VAL A 136 -5.47 -13.56 7.89
C VAL A 136 -6.66 -14.45 8.21
N THR A 137 -6.78 -14.87 9.48
CA THR A 137 -7.87 -15.77 9.92
C THR A 137 -9.24 -15.15 9.68
N ARG A 138 -9.37 -13.85 9.91
CA ARG A 138 -10.66 -13.15 9.82
C ARG A 138 -11.07 -12.81 8.40
N LEU A 139 -10.11 -12.47 7.55
CA LEU A 139 -10.35 -11.86 6.23
C LEU A 139 -10.13 -12.83 5.07
N LEU A 140 -9.20 -13.78 5.20
CA LEU A 140 -8.95 -14.79 4.19
C LEU A 140 -9.50 -16.13 4.71
N GLY A 141 -10.62 -16.55 4.20
CA GLY A 141 -11.26 -17.82 4.55
C GLY A 141 -12.49 -18.02 3.68
N GLY A 142 -12.97 -19.26 3.54
CA GLY A 142 -14.14 -19.56 2.74
C GLY A 142 -13.98 -19.25 1.25
N GLY A 143 -12.77 -19.39 0.71
CA GLY A 143 -12.47 -19.10 -0.70
C GLY A 143 -12.00 -17.66 -0.99
N VAL A 144 -11.95 -16.78 0.00
CA VAL A 144 -11.42 -15.41 -0.15
C VAL A 144 -9.90 -15.48 -0.34
N VAL A 145 -9.40 -14.94 -1.44
CA VAL A 145 -7.96 -14.92 -1.78
C VAL A 145 -7.35 -13.53 -1.69
N PHE A 146 -8.21 -12.50 -1.67
CA PHE A 146 -7.79 -11.10 -1.60
C PHE A 146 -8.78 -10.29 -0.75
N ALA A 147 -8.27 -9.50 0.19
CA ALA A 147 -9.06 -8.57 0.99
C ALA A 147 -8.45 -7.16 0.96
N ALA A 148 -9.30 -6.15 0.84
CA ALA A 148 -8.93 -4.75 0.79
C ALA A 148 -9.96 -3.86 1.49
N LEU A 149 -9.56 -2.67 1.91
CA LEU A 149 -10.49 -1.70 2.49
C LEU A 149 -11.40 -1.12 1.39
N ARG A 150 -12.71 -1.08 1.64
CA ARG A 150 -13.61 -0.26 0.83
C ARG A 150 -13.25 1.21 1.02
N ASN A 151 -13.26 2.00 -0.04
CA ASN A 151 -12.94 3.42 0.09
C ASN A 151 -13.92 4.09 1.07
N PHE A 152 -13.39 4.89 1.99
CA PHE A 152 -14.17 5.45 3.10
C PHE A 152 -15.03 6.65 2.74
N ARG A 153 -14.75 7.29 1.60
CA ARG A 153 -15.46 8.49 1.12
C ARG A 153 -16.26 8.26 -0.14
N ARG A 154 -15.93 7.22 -0.91
CA ARG A 154 -16.47 6.98 -2.23
C ARG A 154 -16.98 5.56 -2.35
N ASP A 155 -18.14 5.40 -2.92
CA ASP A 155 -18.73 4.10 -3.13
C ASP A 155 -18.23 3.46 -4.42
N HIS A 156 -18.06 4.28 -5.46
CA HIS A 156 -17.73 3.82 -6.80
C HIS A 156 -16.46 4.49 -7.33
N ILE A 157 -15.79 3.81 -8.25
CA ILE A 157 -14.55 4.31 -8.86
C ILE A 157 -14.78 5.60 -9.69
N GLN A 158 -15.97 5.82 -10.18
CA GLN A 158 -16.37 7.07 -10.82
C GLN A 158 -16.19 8.27 -9.90
N GLU A 159 -16.60 8.15 -8.64
CA GLU A 159 -16.45 9.22 -7.66
C GLU A 159 -14.96 9.51 -7.35
N GLU A 160 -14.11 8.47 -7.34
CA GLU A 160 -12.65 8.61 -7.21
C GLU A 160 -12.07 9.37 -8.41
N ARG A 161 -12.49 9.02 -9.63
CA ARG A 161 -12.13 9.71 -10.86
C ARG A 161 -12.48 11.19 -10.78
N ASP A 162 -13.74 11.49 -10.53
CA ASP A 162 -14.27 12.85 -10.55
C ASP A 162 -13.60 13.71 -9.49
N TRP A 163 -13.23 13.09 -8.36
CA TRP A 163 -12.46 13.78 -7.34
C TRP A 163 -11.02 14.08 -7.80
N ILE A 164 -10.34 13.11 -8.41
CA ILE A 164 -8.99 13.31 -8.96
C ILE A 164 -9.03 14.41 -10.02
N TRP A 165 -10.00 14.35 -10.92
CA TRP A 165 -10.16 15.36 -11.96
C TRP A 165 -10.27 16.76 -11.35
N ARG A 166 -11.26 16.99 -10.50
CA ARG A 166 -11.53 18.31 -9.90
C ARG A 166 -10.40 18.84 -9.02
N HIS A 167 -9.73 17.98 -8.25
CA HIS A 167 -8.78 18.42 -7.23
C HIS A 167 -7.31 18.28 -7.63
N LYS A 168 -7.02 17.59 -8.71
CA LYS A 168 -5.64 17.34 -9.14
C LYS A 168 -5.37 17.83 -10.56
N CYS A 169 -6.26 17.52 -11.48
CA CYS A 169 -6.10 17.85 -12.89
C CYS A 169 -6.48 19.29 -13.20
N GLU A 170 -7.71 19.69 -12.89
CA GLU A 170 -8.19 21.07 -13.14
C GLU A 170 -7.37 22.10 -12.36
N GLN A 171 -6.99 21.80 -11.13
CA GLN A 171 -6.15 22.68 -10.32
C GLN A 171 -4.66 22.60 -10.67
N LYS A 172 -4.29 21.86 -11.71
CA LYS A 172 -2.89 21.67 -12.18
C LYS A 172 -1.92 21.23 -11.07
N VAL A 173 -2.42 20.49 -10.08
CA VAL A 173 -1.60 19.91 -9.00
C VAL A 173 -0.80 18.72 -9.50
N GLU A 174 -1.34 17.98 -10.49
CA GLU A 174 -0.70 16.83 -11.12
C GLU A 174 -0.89 16.91 -12.65
N ARG A 175 0.04 16.31 -13.40
CA ARG A 175 -0.14 16.09 -14.84
C ARG A 175 -1.05 14.90 -15.06
N CYS A 176 -2.12 15.08 -15.79
CA CYS A 176 -3.18 14.07 -15.93
C CYS A 176 -3.22 13.37 -17.29
N ASP A 177 -2.24 13.62 -18.16
CA ASP A 177 -2.21 13.05 -19.52
C ASP A 177 -2.31 11.51 -19.51
N ALA A 178 -1.61 10.86 -18.57
CA ALA A 178 -1.65 9.41 -18.42
C ALA A 178 -3.01 8.92 -17.90
N LEU A 179 -3.63 9.67 -16.98
CA LEU A 179 -4.95 9.38 -16.45
C LEU A 179 -6.03 9.49 -17.54
N ILE A 180 -5.96 10.52 -18.37
CA ILE A 180 -6.89 10.72 -19.50
C ILE A 180 -6.76 9.56 -20.48
N ARG A 181 -5.53 9.21 -20.89
CA ARG A 181 -5.30 8.06 -21.78
C ARG A 181 -5.81 6.75 -21.18
N GLN A 182 -5.58 6.51 -19.89
CA GLN A 182 -6.09 5.34 -19.18
C GLN A 182 -7.60 5.27 -19.23
N TRP A 183 -8.23 6.41 -19.01
CA TRP A 183 -9.68 6.52 -18.98
C TRP A 183 -10.31 6.23 -20.33
N SER A 184 -9.82 6.90 -21.38
CA SER A 184 -10.29 6.69 -22.75
C SER A 184 -10.12 5.23 -23.15
N ALA A 185 -8.96 4.62 -22.90
CA ALA A 185 -8.72 3.22 -23.24
C ALA A 185 -9.69 2.27 -22.51
N TYR A 186 -9.97 2.52 -21.24
CA TYR A 186 -10.92 1.68 -20.49
C TYR A 186 -12.37 1.88 -20.94
N ALA A 187 -12.74 3.10 -21.32
CA ALA A 187 -14.07 3.38 -21.86
C ALA A 187 -14.26 2.72 -23.23
N ASP A 188 -13.24 2.76 -24.09
CA ASP A 188 -13.27 2.14 -25.42
C ASP A 188 -13.35 0.61 -25.35
N GLU A 189 -12.66 -0.01 -24.37
CA GLU A 189 -12.69 -1.47 -24.16
C GLU A 189 -14.00 -1.96 -23.50
N GLN A 190 -14.69 -1.10 -22.76
CA GLN A 190 -15.94 -1.45 -22.09
C GLN A 190 -17.12 -0.97 -22.93
N GLU A 191 -17.77 -1.89 -23.63
CA GLU A 191 -18.99 -1.61 -24.41
C GLU A 191 -20.16 -1.11 -23.55
N ALA A 192 -20.05 -1.25 -22.22
CA ALA A 192 -21.08 -0.83 -21.28
C ALA A 192 -20.77 0.57 -20.73
N PRO A 193 -21.60 1.59 -21.04
CA PRO A 193 -21.50 2.89 -20.41
C PRO A 193 -21.62 2.78 -18.88
N ALA A 194 -20.89 3.62 -18.17
CA ALA A 194 -20.93 3.73 -16.70
C ALA A 194 -20.43 2.48 -15.92
N TRP A 195 -19.43 1.76 -16.46
CA TRP A 195 -18.79 0.67 -15.71
C TRP A 195 -18.24 1.16 -14.36
N GLU A 196 -17.74 2.38 -14.31
CA GLU A 196 -17.17 2.99 -13.09
C GLU A 196 -18.22 3.19 -11.99
N ALA A 197 -19.47 3.48 -12.36
CA ALA A 197 -20.57 3.65 -11.39
C ALA A 197 -21.00 2.32 -10.75
N ARG A 198 -20.62 1.18 -11.36
CA ARG A 198 -20.94 -0.18 -10.87
C ARG A 198 -19.77 -0.85 -10.16
N THR A 199 -18.58 -0.25 -10.21
CA THR A 199 -17.37 -0.84 -9.66
C THR A 199 -17.01 -0.12 -8.36
N ALA A 200 -16.87 -0.88 -7.27
CA ALA A 200 -16.57 -0.32 -5.97
C ALA A 200 -15.20 0.36 -5.94
N ALA A 201 -15.14 1.51 -5.28
CA ALA A 201 -13.87 2.15 -4.97
C ALA A 201 -13.16 1.41 -3.82
N ILE A 202 -11.92 1.03 -4.07
CA ILE A 202 -11.07 0.30 -3.12
C ILE A 202 -9.98 1.23 -2.60
N GLU A 203 -9.75 1.20 -1.28
CA GLU A 203 -8.65 1.91 -0.66
C GLU A 203 -7.40 1.03 -0.65
N GLY A 204 -6.39 1.42 -1.41
CA GLY A 204 -5.18 0.61 -1.57
C GLY A 204 -4.18 0.70 -0.41
N CYS A 205 -4.54 1.29 0.71
CA CYS A 205 -3.61 1.48 1.83
C CYS A 205 -3.44 0.24 2.73
N LEU A 206 -4.39 -0.70 2.68
CA LEU A 206 -4.29 -2.02 3.29
C LEU A 206 -4.79 -3.07 2.29
N LEU A 207 -3.93 -4.04 1.98
CA LEU A 207 -4.23 -5.14 1.09
C LEU A 207 -3.73 -6.44 1.73
N LEU A 208 -4.58 -7.45 1.80
CA LEU A 208 -4.22 -8.76 2.30
C LEU A 208 -4.48 -9.81 1.22
N GLN A 209 -3.49 -10.64 0.90
CA GLN A 209 -3.57 -11.62 -0.17
C GLN A 209 -3.02 -12.99 0.23
N ASP A 210 -3.62 -14.05 -0.30
CA ASP A 210 -3.06 -15.40 -0.28
C ASP A 210 -2.13 -15.58 -1.50
N LEU A 211 -0.83 -15.59 -1.26
CA LEU A 211 0.21 -15.70 -2.32
C LEU A 211 0.23 -17.08 -2.98
N ARG A 212 -0.39 -18.08 -2.37
CA ARG A 212 -0.52 -19.44 -2.93
C ARG A 212 -1.74 -19.62 -3.83
N ALA A 213 -2.69 -18.68 -3.76
CA ALA A 213 -3.86 -18.71 -4.60
C ALA A 213 -3.56 -18.22 -6.03
N PRO A 214 -3.70 -19.04 -7.08
CA PRO A 214 -3.41 -18.62 -8.46
C PRO A 214 -4.22 -17.38 -8.87
N LEU A 215 -5.48 -17.27 -8.41
CA LEU A 215 -6.34 -16.13 -8.70
C LEU A 215 -5.81 -14.84 -8.08
N ALA A 216 -5.27 -14.87 -6.85
CA ALA A 216 -4.66 -13.68 -6.25
C ALA A 216 -3.46 -13.23 -7.08
N ASN A 217 -2.59 -14.14 -7.48
CA ASN A 217 -1.44 -13.84 -8.30
C ASN A 217 -1.83 -13.29 -9.67
N LEU A 218 -2.88 -13.83 -10.29
CA LEU A 218 -3.42 -13.32 -11.56
C LEU A 218 -3.94 -11.88 -11.41
N ILE A 219 -4.71 -11.58 -10.35
CA ILE A 219 -5.18 -10.23 -10.05
C ILE A 219 -4.00 -9.27 -9.93
N PHE A 220 -3.00 -9.61 -9.12
CA PHE A 220 -1.88 -8.70 -8.85
C PHE A 220 -0.94 -8.54 -10.05
N CYS A 221 -0.69 -9.60 -10.84
CA CYS A 221 0.05 -9.50 -12.09
C CYS A 221 -0.68 -8.61 -13.12
N SER A 222 -1.98 -8.80 -13.27
CA SER A 222 -2.79 -7.98 -14.18
C SER A 222 -2.84 -6.53 -13.72
N TRP A 223 -3.00 -6.31 -12.42
CA TRP A 223 -2.96 -4.97 -11.82
C TRP A 223 -1.62 -4.28 -12.05
N TRP A 224 -0.50 -5.01 -11.86
CA TRP A 224 0.82 -4.50 -12.16
C TRP A 224 0.96 -4.10 -13.63
N ASN A 225 0.51 -4.92 -14.57
CA ASN A 225 0.58 -4.64 -16.00
C ASN A 225 -0.18 -3.36 -16.36
N GLU A 226 -1.41 -3.19 -15.86
CA GLU A 226 -2.20 -1.98 -16.07
C GLU A 226 -1.55 -0.76 -15.40
N TYR A 227 -1.01 -0.93 -14.20
CA TYR A 227 -0.31 0.13 -13.49
C TYR A 227 0.94 0.60 -14.26
N VAL A 228 1.75 -0.31 -14.80
CA VAL A 228 2.94 0.02 -15.60
C VAL A 228 2.55 0.72 -16.90
N ARG A 229 1.48 0.25 -17.53
CA ARG A 229 0.99 0.77 -18.82
C ARG A 229 0.54 2.24 -18.72
N TYR A 230 -0.18 2.61 -17.67
CA TYR A 230 -0.84 3.91 -17.61
C TYR A 230 -0.28 4.86 -16.54
N GLY A 231 0.25 4.38 -15.43
CA GLY A 231 0.90 5.26 -14.46
C GLY A 231 0.38 5.21 -13.04
N GLU A 232 0.23 6.35 -12.38
CA GLU A 232 0.38 6.49 -10.93
C GLU A 232 -0.89 6.21 -10.08
N ARG A 233 -2.05 5.99 -10.70
CA ARG A 233 -3.32 5.78 -10.00
C ARG A 233 -3.67 4.29 -9.93
N ASP A 234 -3.06 3.61 -8.98
CA ASP A 234 -3.20 2.17 -8.76
C ASP A 234 -4.65 1.71 -8.46
N GLN A 235 -5.45 2.55 -7.80
CA GLN A 235 -6.85 2.22 -7.48
C GLN A 235 -7.73 2.10 -8.72
N ILE A 236 -7.51 2.94 -9.74
CA ILE A 236 -8.27 2.89 -10.99
C ILE A 236 -7.95 1.62 -11.78
N SER A 237 -6.65 1.29 -11.88
CA SER A 237 -6.20 0.06 -12.53
C SER A 237 -6.76 -1.18 -11.83
N LEU A 238 -6.79 -1.19 -10.49
CA LEU A 238 -7.35 -2.31 -9.72
C LEU A 238 -8.84 -2.51 -10.04
N ALA A 239 -9.61 -1.42 -9.99
CA ALA A 239 -11.05 -1.47 -10.25
C ALA A 239 -11.34 -2.06 -11.65
N TYR A 240 -10.58 -1.62 -12.65
CA TYR A 240 -10.69 -2.13 -14.02
C TYR A 240 -10.31 -3.61 -14.13
N VAL A 241 -9.22 -4.04 -13.52
CA VAL A 241 -8.79 -5.45 -13.51
C VAL A 241 -9.84 -6.35 -12.86
N LEU A 242 -10.38 -5.94 -11.72
CA LEU A 242 -11.44 -6.69 -11.04
C LEU A 242 -12.70 -6.79 -11.87
N LEU A 243 -13.07 -5.72 -12.57
CA LEU A 243 -14.21 -5.74 -13.51
C LEU A 243 -13.99 -6.75 -14.64
N ARG A 244 -12.82 -6.70 -15.30
CA ARG A 244 -12.48 -7.61 -16.40
C ARG A 244 -12.46 -9.08 -16.00
N MET A 245 -12.13 -9.35 -14.74
CA MET A 245 -12.12 -10.71 -14.18
C MET A 245 -13.50 -11.17 -13.67
N GLY A 246 -14.54 -10.34 -13.81
CA GLY A 246 -15.85 -10.63 -13.23
C GLY A 246 -15.89 -10.60 -11.69
N LEU A 247 -14.89 -9.95 -11.07
CA LEU A 247 -14.73 -9.85 -9.63
C LEU A 247 -15.17 -8.48 -9.07
N ALA A 248 -15.76 -7.62 -9.90
CA ALA A 248 -16.17 -6.29 -9.49
C ALA A 248 -17.09 -6.33 -8.27
N ALA A 249 -16.66 -5.69 -7.20
CA ALA A 249 -17.45 -5.62 -5.96
C ALA A 249 -18.54 -4.55 -6.12
N GLY A 250 -19.79 -4.96 -6.06
CA GLY A 250 -20.94 -4.03 -6.09
C GLY A 250 -22.23 -4.59 -6.67
N GLY A 251 -22.22 -5.77 -7.27
CA GLY A 251 -23.42 -6.43 -7.79
C GLY A 251 -23.82 -7.68 -7.00
N ALA A 252 -24.97 -8.25 -7.31
CA ALA A 252 -25.45 -9.52 -6.73
C ALA A 252 -24.48 -10.70 -6.92
N ASN A 253 -23.44 -10.54 -7.73
CA ASN A 253 -22.40 -11.52 -8.04
C ASN A 253 -21.03 -11.09 -7.48
N ALA A 254 -20.98 -10.39 -6.33
CA ALA A 254 -19.72 -10.14 -5.66
C ALA A 254 -18.97 -11.47 -5.47
N SER A 255 -17.79 -11.59 -6.07
CA SER A 255 -17.03 -12.84 -6.05
C SER A 255 -16.72 -13.24 -4.62
N ALA A 256 -16.95 -14.52 -4.27
CA ALA A 256 -16.53 -15.09 -3.01
C ALA A 256 -15.00 -14.97 -2.79
N ALA A 257 -14.23 -14.73 -3.86
CA ALA A 257 -12.78 -14.61 -3.82
C ALA A 257 -12.26 -13.25 -3.32
N LEU A 258 -13.09 -12.19 -3.38
CA LEU A 258 -12.72 -10.84 -2.93
C LEU A 258 -13.54 -10.44 -1.70
N ARG A 259 -12.85 -9.98 -0.66
CA ARG A 259 -13.50 -9.38 0.52
C ARG A 259 -13.22 -7.89 0.62
N LEU A 260 -14.26 -7.09 0.53
CA LEU A 260 -14.17 -5.68 0.87
C LEU A 260 -14.43 -5.47 2.36
N ILE A 261 -13.43 -4.97 3.06
CA ILE A 261 -13.49 -4.68 4.49
C ILE A 261 -14.39 -3.45 4.68
N PRO A 262 -15.46 -3.55 5.49
CA PRO A 262 -16.43 -2.48 5.65
C PRO A 262 -15.82 -1.21 6.26
N ARG A 263 -16.40 -0.07 5.95
CA ARG A 263 -15.98 1.24 6.48
C ARG A 263 -15.98 1.32 8.01
N THR A 264 -16.84 0.59 8.68
CA THR A 264 -16.91 0.49 10.13
C THR A 264 -15.65 -0.07 10.80
N MET A 265 -14.81 -0.76 10.02
CA MET A 265 -13.50 -1.28 10.47
C MET A 265 -12.34 -0.36 10.09
N HIS A 266 -12.61 0.80 9.50
CA HIS A 266 -11.61 1.74 9.05
C HIS A 266 -11.17 2.73 10.13
N TYR A 267 -10.02 3.32 9.91
CA TYR A 267 -9.26 4.22 10.74
C TYR A 267 -9.79 5.66 10.87
N LEU A 268 -10.86 6.04 10.18
CA LEU A 268 -11.26 7.46 10.07
C LEU A 268 -12.40 7.86 10.97
N THR A 269 -13.10 6.93 11.52
CA THR A 269 -14.11 7.21 12.54
C THR A 269 -13.45 7.17 13.90
N LYS A 270 -13.72 8.18 14.74
CA LYS A 270 -13.39 8.09 16.16
C LYS A 270 -13.85 6.71 16.64
N PRO A 271 -13.03 5.96 17.39
CA PRO A 271 -13.39 4.63 17.84
C PRO A 271 -14.72 4.71 18.57
N SER A 272 -15.79 4.21 17.96
CA SER A 272 -16.94 3.87 18.76
C SER A 272 -16.52 2.64 19.58
N ALA A 273 -16.81 2.58 20.85
CA ALA A 273 -16.45 1.50 21.76
C ALA A 273 -16.94 0.09 21.29
N ARG A 274 -17.61 0.00 20.14
CA ARG A 274 -18.17 -1.22 19.54
C ARG A 274 -17.57 -1.59 18.18
N ALA A 275 -16.78 -0.71 17.53
CA ALA A 275 -16.20 -1.00 16.22
C ALA A 275 -14.82 -1.63 16.38
N LEU A 276 -14.63 -2.81 15.81
CA LEU A 276 -13.33 -3.45 15.74
C LEU A 276 -12.44 -2.67 14.77
N GLN A 277 -11.50 -1.89 15.31
CA GLN A 277 -10.57 -1.12 14.54
C GLN A 277 -9.41 -2.02 14.10
N ILE A 278 -9.19 -2.13 12.78
CA ILE A 278 -8.07 -2.88 12.20
C ILE A 278 -6.84 -2.00 12.10
N VAL A 279 -7.02 -0.76 11.61
CA VAL A 279 -5.95 0.22 11.40
C VAL A 279 -6.39 1.63 11.73
N GLN A 280 -5.43 2.48 12.10
CA GLN A 280 -5.62 3.91 12.29
C GLN A 280 -4.67 4.69 11.38
N LYS A 281 -5.16 5.78 10.77
CA LYS A 281 -4.32 6.70 10.02
C LYS A 281 -3.67 7.70 10.96
N VAL A 282 -2.33 7.66 11.03
CA VAL A 282 -1.53 8.62 11.81
C VAL A 282 -1.19 9.87 11.00
N GLY A 283 -1.10 9.72 9.67
CA GLY A 283 -0.80 10.83 8.75
C GLY A 283 0.62 10.79 8.19
N HIS A 284 0.88 11.72 7.29
CA HIS A 284 2.20 11.88 6.67
C HIS A 284 3.14 12.66 7.58
N ARG A 285 4.44 12.61 7.28
CA ARG A 285 5.45 13.44 7.94
C ARG A 285 5.07 14.92 7.80
N PRO A 286 5.10 15.72 8.90
CA PRO A 286 4.89 17.15 8.82
C PRO A 286 5.94 17.82 7.91
N GLY A 287 5.50 18.74 7.07
CA GLY A 287 6.39 19.51 6.19
C GLY A 287 6.76 18.84 4.86
N THR A 288 6.42 17.58 4.65
CA THR A 288 6.59 16.95 3.32
C THR A 288 5.52 17.49 2.36
N ARG A 289 5.94 18.38 1.45
CA ARG A 289 5.11 18.70 0.28
C ARG A 289 5.14 17.49 -0.64
N ARG A 290 3.98 17.08 -1.16
CA ARG A 290 3.92 16.12 -2.25
C ARG A 290 4.70 16.69 -3.42
N ILE A 291 5.87 16.13 -3.68
CA ILE A 291 6.58 16.36 -4.94
C ILE A 291 5.80 15.58 -5.99
N HIS A 292 5.20 16.28 -6.90
CA HIS A 292 4.34 15.72 -7.96
C HIS A 292 5.10 15.61 -9.27
#